data_56fdf8957222e256017162a19cf7da19
#
_entry.id   56fdf8957222e256017162a19cf7da19
#
_cell.length_a   1.000
_cell.length_b   1.000
_cell.length_c   1.000
_cell.angle_alpha   90.00
_cell.angle_beta   90.00
_cell.angle_gamma   90.00
#
_symmetry.space_group_name_H-M   'P 1'
#
loop_
_entity.id
_entity.type
_entity.pdbx_description
1 polymer ?
#
loop_
_entity_poly.entity_id
_entity_poly.type
_entity_poly.pdbx_seq_one_letter_code
_entity_poly.pdbx_strand_id
1 'polypeptide(L)' 'MSSEDSIEMEGTVTEVFPGGTFRVVTDKEHEILAHLGGKMRKFRIRVLRGDRVIVAVSPYDLTRGRITYRQR' A
#
# COMPACT_ATOMS: atom_id res chain seq x y z
N MET A 1 17.96 1.28 -10.81
CA MET A 1 17.56 1.04 -9.48
C MET A 1 16.15 1.34 -9.30
N SER A 2 15.44 0.30 -9.28
CA SER A 2 14.00 0.40 -9.28
C SER A 2 13.47 1.06 -8.04
N SER A 3 14.11 0.86 -6.90
CA SER A 3 13.56 1.40 -5.66
C SER A 3 13.59 2.93 -5.64
N GLU A 4 14.46 3.51 -6.42
CA GLU A 4 14.55 4.96 -6.45
C GLU A 4 13.45 5.59 -7.27
N ASP A 5 12.77 4.78 -8.07
CA ASP A 5 11.70 5.30 -8.89
C ASP A 5 10.34 5.18 -8.23
N SER A 6 10.32 4.71 -7.00
CA SER A 6 9.05 4.55 -6.29
C SER A 6 8.58 5.90 -5.75
N ILE A 7 7.27 6.09 -5.82
CA ILE A 7 6.62 7.25 -5.23
C ILE A 7 5.85 6.75 -4.02
N GLU A 8 6.09 7.35 -2.86
CA GLU A 8 5.38 6.97 -1.66
C GLU A 8 4.15 7.83 -1.49
N MET A 9 3.03 7.18 -1.24
CA MET A 9 1.76 7.87 -1.03
C MET A 9 1.14 7.35 0.25
N GLU A 10 0.52 8.25 0.97
CA GLU A 10 -0.17 7.90 2.20
C GLU A 10 -1.65 7.77 1.91
N GLY A 11 -2.27 6.75 2.47
CA GLY A 11 -3.69 6.56 2.27
C GLY A 11 -4.29 5.67 3.33
N THR A 12 -5.59 5.42 3.19
CA THR A 12 -6.34 4.60 4.12
C THR A 12 -6.80 3.34 3.41
N VAL A 13 -6.66 2.21 4.08
CA VAL A 13 -7.15 0.95 3.56
C VAL A 13 -8.67 0.97 3.64
N THR A 14 -9.32 0.85 2.50
CA THR A 14 -10.79 0.85 2.44
C THR A 14 -11.35 -0.53 2.26
N GLU A 15 -10.53 -1.48 1.77
CA GLU A 15 -11.03 -2.82 1.55
C GLU A 15 -9.88 -3.81 1.64
N VAL A 16 -10.16 -4.98 2.19
CA VAL A 16 -9.22 -6.08 2.29
C VAL A 16 -9.76 -7.23 1.47
N PHE A 17 -8.97 -7.67 0.49
CA PHE A 17 -9.37 -8.78 -0.38
C PHE A 17 -8.65 -10.05 0.02
N PRO A 18 -9.24 -11.21 -0.27
CA PRO A 18 -8.53 -12.47 -0.04
C PRO A 18 -7.23 -12.49 -0.83
N GLY A 19 -6.24 -13.18 -0.30
CA GLY A 19 -4.96 -13.32 -0.99
C GLY A 19 -3.98 -12.22 -0.72
N GLY A 20 -4.28 -11.31 0.20
CA GLY A 20 -3.30 -10.33 0.63
C GLY A 20 -3.27 -9.07 -0.22
N THR A 21 -4.37 -8.75 -0.88
CA THR A 21 -4.48 -7.53 -1.65
C THR A 21 -5.39 -6.56 -0.91
N PHE A 22 -5.08 -5.28 -1.04
CA PHE A 22 -5.81 -4.22 -0.33
C PHE A 22 -6.14 -3.09 -1.28
N ARG A 23 -7.29 -2.47 -1.05
CA ARG A 23 -7.57 -1.20 -1.73
C ARG A 23 -7.21 -0.07 -0.79
N VAL A 24 -6.36 0.82 -1.27
CA VAL A 24 -5.92 1.98 -0.50
C VAL A 24 -6.37 3.22 -1.25
N VAL A 25 -7.01 4.14 -0.55
CA VAL A 25 -7.43 5.41 -1.14
C VAL A 25 -6.59 6.52 -0.51
N THR A 26 -5.90 7.26 -1.34
CA THR A 26 -5.07 8.36 -0.87
C THR A 26 -5.92 9.57 -0.52
N ASP A 27 -5.28 10.57 0.06
CA ASP A 27 -5.99 11.79 0.44
C ASP A 27 -6.54 12.54 -0.76
N LYS A 28 -6.01 12.26 -1.95
CA LYS A 28 -6.52 12.86 -3.18
C LYS A 28 -7.51 11.95 -3.88
N GLU A 29 -8.05 10.99 -3.13
CA GLU A 29 -9.06 10.06 -3.63
C GLU A 29 -8.56 9.20 -4.79
N HIS A 30 -7.27 8.94 -4.81
CA HIS A 30 -6.66 8.07 -5.78
C HIS A 30 -6.66 6.64 -5.24
N GLU A 31 -7.23 5.70 -6.00
CA GLU A 31 -7.33 4.32 -5.56
C GLU A 31 -6.13 3.53 -6.03
N ILE A 32 -5.58 2.75 -5.13
CA ILE A 32 -4.42 1.91 -5.41
C ILE A 32 -4.73 0.51 -4.95
N LEU A 33 -4.48 -0.48 -5.82
CA LEU A 33 -4.48 -1.87 -5.40
C LEU A 33 -3.09 -2.20 -4.90
N ALA A 34 -3.00 -2.58 -3.65
CA ALA A 34 -1.72 -2.76 -2.98
C ALA A 34 -1.61 -4.14 -2.37
N HIS A 35 -0.40 -4.60 -2.25
CA HIS A 35 -0.11 -5.83 -1.53
C HIS A 35 0.95 -5.53 -0.49
N LEU A 36 1.16 -6.46 0.44
CA LEU A 36 2.13 -6.24 1.49
C LEU A 36 3.54 -6.33 0.93
N GLY A 37 4.39 -5.38 1.34
CA GLY A 37 5.79 -5.44 1.03
C GLY A 37 6.47 -6.57 1.78
N GLY A 38 7.72 -6.86 1.39
CA GLY A 38 8.44 -7.98 1.94
C GLY A 38 8.60 -7.91 3.44
N LYS A 39 8.93 -6.73 3.96
CA LYS A 39 9.09 -6.57 5.39
C LYS A 39 7.80 -6.79 6.15
N MET A 40 6.71 -6.28 5.60
CA MET A 40 5.41 -6.43 6.25
C MET A 40 5.03 -7.89 6.36
N ARG A 41 5.29 -8.65 5.29
CA ARG A 41 5.02 -10.08 5.29
C ARG A 41 5.93 -10.82 6.25
N LYS A 42 7.20 -10.47 6.23
CA LYS A 42 8.19 -11.15 7.03
C LYS A 42 7.87 -11.03 8.52
N PHE A 43 7.44 -9.87 8.94
CA PHE A 43 7.13 -9.62 10.35
C PHE A 43 5.67 -9.81 10.67
N ARG A 44 4.90 -10.32 9.70
CA ARG A 44 3.49 -10.65 9.91
C ARG A 44 2.69 -9.47 10.42
N ILE A 45 2.99 -8.30 9.89
CA ILE A 45 2.26 -7.11 10.28
C ILE A 45 0.88 -7.18 9.64
N ARG A 46 -0.13 -7.07 10.47
CA ARG A 46 -1.51 -7.16 10.01
C ARG A 46 -2.01 -5.80 9.58
N VAL A 47 -2.63 -5.76 8.42
CA VAL A 47 -3.23 -4.53 7.91
C VAL A 47 -4.74 -4.77 7.82
N LEU A 48 -5.50 -3.85 8.39
CA LEU A 48 -6.94 -3.96 8.45
C LEU A 48 -7.59 -2.78 7.77
N ARG A 49 -8.85 -2.95 7.43
CA ARG A 49 -9.63 -1.86 6.87
C ARG A 49 -9.66 -0.70 7.87
N GLY A 50 -9.42 0.49 7.36
CA GLY A 50 -9.35 1.69 8.20
C GLY A 50 -7.95 2.08 8.60
N ASP A 51 -6.97 1.23 8.37
CA ASP A 51 -5.58 1.55 8.74
C ASP A 51 -5.00 2.57 7.78
N ARG A 52 -4.19 3.48 8.32
CA ARG A 52 -3.40 4.38 7.50
C ARG A 52 -2.10 3.69 7.14
N VAL A 53 -1.76 3.76 5.86
CA VAL A 53 -0.57 3.07 5.37
C VAL A 53 0.17 3.97 4.40
N ILE A 54 1.44 3.63 4.19
CA ILE A 54 2.23 4.23 3.14
C ILE A 54 2.42 3.19 2.06
N VAL A 55 2.12 3.58 0.83
CA VAL A 55 2.19 2.69 -0.32
C VAL A 55 3.23 3.22 -1.29
N ALA A 56 4.12 2.35 -1.73
CA ALA A 56 5.09 2.69 -2.76
C ALA A 56 4.53 2.25 -4.09
N VAL A 57 4.41 3.20 -5.01
CA VAL A 57 3.89 2.93 -6.34
C VAL A 57 4.95 3.29 -7.37
N SER A 58 4.83 2.67 -8.55
CA SER A 58 5.69 3.00 -9.66
C SER A 58 5.16 4.25 -10.36
N PRO A 59 6.03 5.16 -10.78
CA PRO A 59 5.53 6.30 -11.57
C PRO A 59 4.94 5.86 -12.90
N TYR A 60 5.23 4.64 -13.33
CA TYR A 60 4.69 4.12 -14.58
C TYR A 60 3.33 3.44 -14.39
N ASP A 61 2.94 3.19 -13.15
CA ASP A 61 1.64 2.57 -12.89
C ASP A 61 1.20 2.98 -11.49
N LEU A 62 0.47 4.06 -11.41
CA LEU A 62 0.04 4.62 -10.13
C LEU A 62 -1.16 3.90 -9.54
N THR A 63 -1.67 2.87 -10.22
CA THR A 63 -2.84 2.15 -9.74
C THR A 63 -2.47 0.93 -8.91
N ARG A 64 -1.19 0.56 -8.88
CA ARG A 64 -0.73 -0.60 -8.14
C ARG A 64 0.45 -0.22 -7.28
N GLY A 65 0.52 -0.83 -6.11
CA GLY A 65 1.60 -0.49 -5.23
C GLY A 65 1.84 -1.56 -4.18
N ARG A 66 2.73 -1.20 -3.27
CA ARG A 66 3.14 -2.10 -2.21
C ARG A 66 3.09 -1.33 -0.90
N ILE A 67 2.42 -1.91 0.09
CA ILE A 67 2.36 -1.29 1.40
C ILE A 67 3.71 -1.49 2.07
N THR A 68 4.36 -0.39 2.41
CA THR A 68 5.69 -0.44 3.01
C THR A 68 5.66 -0.10 4.48
N TYR A 69 4.58 0.48 4.97
CA TYR A 69 4.52 0.92 6.35
C TYR A 69 3.07 1.08 6.76
N ARG A 70 2.77 0.69 7.99
CA ARG A 70 1.44 0.89 8.57
C ARG A 70 1.57 1.91 9.69
N GLN A 71 0.82 2.98 9.59
CA GLN A 71 0.80 3.99 10.64
C GLN A 71 -0.20 3.60 11.70
N ARG A 72 0.11 4.03 12.90
CA ARG A 72 -0.75 3.72 14.04
C ARG A 72 -1.58 4.92 14.45
#